data_daad6037ec857a00d030cd9dd3cb702e
#
_entry.id   daad6037ec857a00d030cd9dd3cb702e
#
_cell.length_a   1.000
_cell.length_b   1.000
_cell.length_c   1.000
_cell.angle_alpha   90.00
_cell.angle_beta   90.00
_cell.angle_gamma   90.00
#
_symmetry.space_group_name_H-M   'P 1'
#
loop_
_entity.id
_entity.type
_entity.pdbx_description
1 polymer ?
#
loop_
_entity_poly.entity_id
_entity_poly.type
_entity_poly.pdbx_seq_one_letter_code
_entity_poly.pdbx_strand_id
1 'polypeptide(L)'
;MNPLLPFLMAGDPSLEALPRLLSEAKALGLPALELGLPHSDPIADGPVLQAAAQRAINRGATPLRVLEGLAGITDSPDLILFTYLNPLLQIGADRLRRLLAPTPVKALLVVDLPFGEEPAFERGLRDAGFPMVPLLAPTTTLDRAQQILAERPDPGAAAPFAQRFAYVVARLGVTGTGQGTDLAPVARRVAELRALSERPLAVGFGLSDPRSLAQVRSLGATPVVGSALVQALADGQGLREALSGRMVGDG
;
A
#
# COMPACT_ATOMS: atom_id res chain seq x y z
N MET A 1 -0.06 -17.15 9.71
CA MET A 1 0.02 -15.78 10.29
C MET A 1 -0.53 -14.80 9.27
N ASN A 2 -1.47 -13.95 9.65
CA ASN A 2 -1.89 -12.86 8.76
C ASN A 2 -0.89 -11.71 8.93
N PRO A 3 -0.09 -11.38 7.92
CA PRO A 3 0.93 -10.35 8.00
C PRO A 3 0.29 -8.97 8.23
N LEU A 4 1.07 -8.05 8.78
CA LEU A 4 0.76 -6.62 8.76
C LEU A 4 1.33 -6.03 7.47
N LEU A 5 0.61 -5.12 6.83
CA LEU A 5 1.10 -4.34 5.69
C LEU A 5 1.31 -2.89 6.14
N PRO A 6 2.54 -2.47 6.42
CA PRO A 6 2.83 -1.08 6.80
C PRO A 6 2.93 -0.19 5.56
N PHE A 7 2.62 1.10 5.75
CA PHE A 7 2.84 2.16 4.76
C PHE A 7 3.91 3.11 5.24
N LEU A 8 4.83 3.47 4.36
CA LEU A 8 5.81 4.54 4.56
C LEU A 8 5.68 5.59 3.43
N MET A 9 5.91 6.86 3.77
CA MET A 9 6.04 7.92 2.76
C MET A 9 7.51 8.04 2.33
N ALA A 10 7.80 7.85 1.06
CA ALA A 10 9.15 7.98 0.54
C ALA A 10 9.65 9.43 0.68
N GLY A 11 10.83 9.60 1.27
CA GLY A 11 11.41 10.92 1.55
C GLY A 11 10.98 11.55 2.86
N ASP A 12 10.20 10.86 3.69
CA ASP A 12 9.88 11.26 5.05
C ASP A 12 10.38 10.16 6.03
N PRO A 13 11.37 10.41 6.90
CA PRO A 13 12.00 11.71 7.18
C PRO A 13 13.00 12.20 6.11
N SER A 14 13.58 11.35 5.28
CA SER A 14 14.42 11.73 4.14
C SER A 14 14.60 10.58 3.15
N LEU A 15 15.07 10.87 1.93
CA LEU A 15 15.39 9.81 0.95
C LEU A 15 16.59 8.96 1.39
N GLU A 16 17.57 9.56 2.07
CA GLU A 16 18.75 8.86 2.57
C GLU A 16 18.42 7.85 3.68
N ALA A 17 17.33 8.09 4.42
CA ALA A 17 16.85 7.16 5.46
C ALA A 17 16.14 5.93 4.89
N LEU A 18 15.68 5.99 3.63
CA LEU A 18 14.84 4.96 3.03
C LEU A 18 15.50 3.57 3.01
N PRO A 19 16.76 3.40 2.56
CA PRO A 19 17.41 2.08 2.55
C PRO A 19 17.46 1.44 3.95
N ARG A 20 17.75 2.23 5.00
CA ARG A 20 17.77 1.75 6.39
C ARG A 20 16.38 1.32 6.86
N LEU A 21 15.35 2.10 6.57
CA LEU A 21 13.96 1.75 6.95
C LEU A 21 13.49 0.46 6.24
N LEU A 22 13.86 0.27 4.98
CA LEU A 22 13.54 -0.95 4.23
C LEU A 22 14.27 -2.17 4.79
N SER A 23 15.55 -2.05 5.14
CA SER A 23 16.33 -3.10 5.80
C SER A 23 15.73 -3.46 7.17
N GLU A 24 15.35 -2.48 7.99
CA GLU A 24 14.67 -2.70 9.27
C GLU A 24 13.32 -3.43 9.07
N ALA A 25 12.54 -3.03 8.06
CA ALA A 25 11.27 -3.68 7.73
C ALA A 25 11.47 -5.16 7.37
N LYS A 26 12.50 -5.47 6.59
CA LYS A 26 12.87 -6.84 6.24
C LYS A 26 13.31 -7.64 7.46
N ALA A 27 14.15 -7.05 8.32
CA ALA A 27 14.62 -7.68 9.56
C ALA A 27 13.48 -7.94 10.56
N LEU A 28 12.35 -7.21 10.46
CA LEU A 28 11.12 -7.46 11.21
C LEU A 28 10.26 -8.59 10.60
N GLY A 29 10.68 -9.19 9.48
CA GLY A 29 9.95 -10.27 8.82
C GLY A 29 8.70 -9.82 8.07
N LEU A 30 8.60 -8.54 7.71
CA LEU A 30 7.49 -8.02 6.92
C LEU A 30 7.58 -8.58 5.48
N PRO A 31 6.51 -9.21 4.97
CA PRO A 31 6.55 -9.80 3.62
C PRO A 31 6.48 -8.74 2.53
N ALA A 32 5.84 -7.62 2.81
CA ALA A 32 5.70 -6.49 1.91
C ALA A 32 5.49 -5.18 2.67
N LEU A 33 5.66 -4.06 1.97
CA LEU A 33 5.48 -2.70 2.47
C LEU A 33 4.89 -1.82 1.37
N GLU A 34 3.91 -0.99 1.73
CA GLU A 34 3.44 0.08 0.85
C GLU A 34 4.37 1.29 0.95
N LEU A 35 4.90 1.72 -0.19
CA LEU A 35 5.76 2.89 -0.28
C LEU A 35 5.03 4.00 -1.07
N GLY A 36 4.60 5.03 -0.35
CA GLY A 36 3.94 6.20 -0.94
C GLY A 36 4.92 7.06 -1.73
N LEU A 37 4.60 7.34 -3.00
CA LEU A 37 5.27 8.39 -3.74
C LEU A 37 4.72 9.76 -3.32
N PRO A 38 5.59 10.72 -2.92
CA PRO A 38 5.11 12.04 -2.54
C PRO A 38 4.42 12.73 -3.72
N HIS A 39 3.23 13.25 -3.48
CA HIS A 39 2.41 13.95 -4.46
C HIS A 39 1.90 15.27 -3.88
N SER A 40 1.84 16.34 -4.70
CA SER A 40 1.41 17.67 -4.26
C SER A 40 -0.09 17.80 -4.07
N ASP A 41 -0.87 16.92 -4.69
CA ASP A 41 -2.34 16.96 -4.67
C ASP A 41 -2.92 15.57 -4.30
N PRO A 42 -2.67 15.08 -3.07
CA PRO A 42 -2.99 13.73 -2.65
C PRO A 42 -4.45 13.64 -2.14
N ILE A 43 -5.41 13.66 -3.05
CA ILE A 43 -6.85 13.75 -2.77
C ILE A 43 -7.44 12.59 -1.97
N ALA A 44 -6.81 11.41 -2.03
CA ALA A 44 -7.23 10.23 -1.26
C ALA A 44 -6.59 10.15 0.13
N ASP A 45 -5.58 10.97 0.41
CA ASP A 45 -4.82 10.92 1.64
C ASP A 45 -5.42 11.80 2.73
N GLY A 46 -5.31 11.33 3.98
CA GLY A 46 -5.67 12.13 5.14
C GLY A 46 -4.55 13.09 5.58
N PRO A 47 -4.85 13.98 6.56
CA PRO A 47 -3.95 15.06 6.95
C PRO A 47 -2.54 14.60 7.31
N VAL A 48 -2.39 13.44 7.95
CA VAL A 48 -1.08 12.90 8.34
C VAL A 48 -0.24 12.53 7.13
N LEU A 49 -0.83 11.84 6.14
CA LEU A 49 -0.12 11.43 4.93
C LEU A 49 0.14 12.63 4.02
N GLN A 50 -0.80 13.58 3.91
CA GLN A 50 -0.60 14.85 3.21
C GLN A 50 0.58 15.64 3.80
N ALA A 51 0.64 15.75 5.14
CA ALA A 51 1.76 16.42 5.82
C ALA A 51 3.10 15.70 5.58
N ALA A 52 3.10 14.37 5.55
CA ALA A 52 4.30 13.58 5.24
C ALA A 52 4.76 13.79 3.79
N ALA A 53 3.82 13.75 2.82
CA ALA A 53 4.11 14.04 1.42
C ALA A 53 4.70 15.45 1.26
N GLN A 54 4.12 16.45 1.93
CA GLN A 54 4.61 17.82 1.88
C GLN A 54 6.02 17.95 2.49
N ARG A 55 6.30 17.26 3.63
CA ARG A 55 7.65 17.24 4.20
C ARG A 55 8.67 16.62 3.24
N ALA A 56 8.30 15.50 2.60
CA ALA A 56 9.13 14.84 1.60
C ALA A 56 9.42 15.76 0.40
N ILE A 57 8.40 16.41 -0.16
CA ILE A 57 8.52 17.35 -1.28
C ILE A 57 9.43 18.53 -0.90
N ASN A 58 9.24 19.12 0.29
CA ASN A 58 10.06 20.24 0.77
C ASN A 58 11.55 19.86 0.92
N ARG A 59 11.85 18.56 1.12
CA ARG A 59 13.22 18.02 1.14
C ARG A 59 13.70 17.58 -0.24
N GLY A 60 12.93 17.89 -1.30
CA GLY A 60 13.30 17.62 -2.68
C GLY A 60 13.00 16.19 -3.14
N ALA A 61 12.18 15.42 -2.42
CA ALA A 61 11.71 14.15 -2.92
C ALA A 61 10.73 14.37 -4.08
N THR A 62 11.00 13.71 -5.19
CA THR A 62 10.10 13.64 -6.35
C THR A 62 9.87 12.16 -6.70
N PRO A 63 8.78 11.81 -7.39
CA PRO A 63 8.56 10.44 -7.84
C PRO A 63 9.77 9.84 -8.56
N LEU A 64 10.40 10.62 -9.43
CA LEU A 64 11.59 10.19 -10.17
C LEU A 64 12.78 9.91 -9.24
N ARG A 65 13.11 10.84 -8.34
CA ARG A 65 14.22 10.67 -7.38
C ARG A 65 13.98 9.49 -6.42
N VAL A 66 12.74 9.23 -6.05
CA VAL A 66 12.39 8.05 -5.24
C VAL A 66 12.69 6.78 -6.02
N LEU A 67 12.22 6.65 -7.26
CA LEU A 67 12.46 5.47 -8.10
C LEU A 67 13.94 5.26 -8.39
N GLU A 68 14.68 6.32 -8.66
CA GLU A 68 16.15 6.28 -8.83
C GLU A 68 16.85 5.84 -7.54
N GLY A 69 16.39 6.33 -6.39
CA GLY A 69 16.94 5.96 -5.08
C GLY A 69 16.63 4.53 -4.64
N LEU A 70 15.61 3.89 -5.22
CA LEU A 70 15.28 2.48 -4.97
C LEU A 70 16.12 1.52 -5.82
N ALA A 71 16.77 2.01 -6.87
CA ALA A 71 17.55 1.17 -7.78
C ALA A 71 18.70 0.46 -7.04
N GLY A 72 18.79 -0.84 -7.20
CA GLY A 72 19.84 -1.68 -6.58
C GLY A 72 19.63 -2.02 -5.10
N ILE A 73 18.56 -1.56 -4.46
CA ILE A 73 18.23 -1.99 -3.09
C ILE A 73 17.77 -3.45 -3.13
N THR A 74 18.50 -4.33 -2.46
CA THR A 74 18.19 -5.77 -2.33
C THR A 74 17.79 -6.16 -0.90
N ASP A 75 18.17 -5.34 0.09
CA ASP A 75 17.82 -5.55 1.49
C ASP A 75 16.52 -4.81 1.83
N SER A 76 15.40 -5.35 1.32
CA SER A 76 14.06 -4.79 1.42
C SER A 76 13.01 -5.91 1.42
N PRO A 77 11.85 -5.75 2.07
CA PRO A 77 10.67 -6.54 1.72
C PRO A 77 10.23 -6.21 0.29
N ASP A 78 9.25 -6.95 -0.24
CA ASP A 78 8.58 -6.58 -1.48
C ASP A 78 7.90 -5.22 -1.33
N LEU A 79 8.04 -4.33 -2.32
CA LEU A 79 7.39 -3.04 -2.28
C LEU A 79 6.15 -2.99 -3.17
N ILE A 80 5.10 -2.36 -2.62
CA ILE A 80 3.93 -1.92 -3.36
C ILE A 80 4.05 -0.41 -3.50
N LEU A 81 4.18 0.07 -4.73
CA LEU A 81 4.27 1.49 -5.00
C LEU A 81 2.87 2.12 -4.90
N PHE A 82 2.61 2.80 -3.79
CA PHE A 82 1.36 3.53 -3.56
C PHE A 82 1.48 4.92 -4.20
N THR A 83 0.60 5.25 -5.14
CA THR A 83 0.74 6.48 -5.94
C THR A 83 -0.57 6.93 -6.57
N TYR A 84 -0.48 8.04 -7.27
CA TYR A 84 -1.52 8.61 -8.13
C TYR A 84 -1.15 8.40 -9.60
N LEU A 85 -2.13 8.49 -10.49
CA LEU A 85 -1.93 8.25 -11.92
C LEU A 85 -1.04 9.31 -12.58
N ASN A 86 -1.29 10.60 -12.28
CA ASN A 86 -0.60 11.69 -12.96
C ASN A 86 0.95 11.62 -12.87
N PRO A 87 1.58 11.36 -11.71
CA PRO A 87 3.03 11.16 -11.64
C PRO A 87 3.55 10.07 -12.57
N LEU A 88 2.80 8.98 -12.72
CA LEU A 88 3.18 7.87 -13.58
C LEU A 88 3.09 8.22 -15.06
N LEU A 89 2.02 8.92 -15.46
CA LEU A 89 1.84 9.39 -16.84
C LEU A 89 2.93 10.40 -17.24
N GLN A 90 3.32 11.29 -16.32
CA GLN A 90 4.42 12.24 -16.58
C GLN A 90 5.77 11.56 -16.77
N ILE A 91 6.04 10.46 -16.07
CA ILE A 91 7.25 9.64 -16.28
C ILE A 91 7.17 8.92 -17.63
N GLY A 92 5.98 8.48 -18.01
CA GLY A 92 5.71 7.68 -19.19
C GLY A 92 5.99 6.17 -18.99
N ALA A 93 5.18 5.32 -19.61
CA ALA A 93 5.17 3.88 -19.36
C ALA A 93 6.53 3.20 -19.59
N ASP A 94 7.23 3.52 -20.70
CA ASP A 94 8.51 2.90 -21.03
C ASP A 94 9.63 3.29 -20.05
N ARG A 95 9.68 4.57 -19.65
CA ARG A 95 10.65 5.03 -18.68
C ARG A 95 10.33 4.45 -17.29
N LEU A 96 9.07 4.41 -16.92
CA LEU A 96 8.62 3.82 -15.65
C LEU A 96 9.05 2.34 -15.54
N ARG A 97 8.82 1.53 -16.56
CA ARG A 97 9.28 0.13 -16.58
C ARG A 97 10.78 -0.01 -16.37
N ARG A 98 11.59 0.82 -17.04
CA ARG A 98 13.05 0.80 -16.85
C ARG A 98 13.48 1.23 -15.45
N LEU A 99 12.76 2.19 -14.83
CA LEU A 99 13.05 2.65 -13.48
C LEU A 99 12.66 1.61 -12.44
N LEU A 100 11.55 0.88 -12.64
CA LEU A 100 11.08 -0.14 -11.73
C LEU A 100 11.92 -1.42 -11.76
N ALA A 101 12.46 -1.80 -12.92
CA ALA A 101 13.16 -3.07 -13.11
C ALA A 101 14.30 -3.34 -12.11
N PRO A 102 15.16 -2.38 -11.73
CA PRO A 102 16.23 -2.59 -10.75
C PRO A 102 15.79 -2.37 -9.29
N THR A 103 14.49 -2.29 -8.99
CA THR A 103 13.98 -1.97 -7.65
C THR A 103 13.29 -3.17 -6.99
N PRO A 104 13.10 -3.15 -5.67
CA PRO A 104 12.29 -4.15 -4.96
C PRO A 104 10.76 -4.00 -5.16
N VAL A 105 10.30 -3.07 -6.01
CA VAL A 105 8.87 -2.91 -6.34
C VAL A 105 8.37 -4.15 -7.08
N LYS A 106 7.21 -4.69 -6.64
CA LYS A 106 6.56 -5.87 -7.21
C LYS A 106 5.15 -5.60 -7.71
N ALA A 107 4.52 -4.53 -7.25
CA ALA A 107 3.16 -4.14 -7.65
C ALA A 107 2.96 -2.64 -7.50
N LEU A 108 1.92 -2.11 -8.13
CA LEU A 108 1.50 -0.72 -7.98
C LEU A 108 0.08 -0.67 -7.41
N LEU A 109 -0.15 0.27 -6.49
CA LEU A 109 -1.48 0.66 -6.02
C LEU A 109 -1.72 2.11 -6.45
N VAL A 110 -2.48 2.30 -7.53
CA VAL A 110 -2.82 3.62 -8.09
C VAL A 110 -4.22 3.99 -7.62
N VAL A 111 -4.30 4.93 -6.68
CA VAL A 111 -5.53 5.17 -5.89
C VAL A 111 -6.62 5.91 -6.65
N ASP A 112 -6.26 6.65 -7.68
CA ASP A 112 -7.15 7.45 -8.54
C ASP A 112 -7.31 6.89 -9.96
N LEU A 113 -6.88 5.63 -10.19
CA LEU A 113 -7.10 4.95 -11.46
C LEU A 113 -8.20 3.89 -11.33
N PRO A 114 -9.44 4.19 -11.75
CA PRO A 114 -10.48 3.18 -11.80
C PRO A 114 -10.13 2.06 -12.77
N PHE A 115 -10.55 0.84 -12.43
CA PHE A 115 -10.31 -0.33 -13.25
C PHE A 115 -10.85 -0.14 -14.68
N GLY A 116 -9.97 -0.33 -15.67
CA GLY A 116 -10.31 -0.31 -17.10
C GLY A 116 -10.25 1.07 -17.77
N GLU A 117 -9.88 2.15 -17.04
CA GLU A 117 -9.78 3.49 -17.63
C GLU A 117 -8.49 3.66 -18.47
N GLU A 118 -7.39 3.00 -18.08
CA GLU A 118 -6.11 3.03 -18.80
C GLU A 118 -5.61 1.62 -19.17
N PRO A 119 -6.37 0.85 -19.95
CA PRO A 119 -6.11 -0.59 -20.11
C PRO A 119 -4.80 -0.90 -20.82
N ALA A 120 -4.32 -0.03 -21.71
CA ALA A 120 -3.03 -0.20 -22.38
C ALA A 120 -1.85 0.02 -21.43
N PHE A 121 -1.96 1.04 -20.57
CA PHE A 121 -0.97 1.33 -19.53
C PHE A 121 -0.90 0.20 -18.49
N GLU A 122 -2.05 -0.27 -18.00
CA GLU A 122 -2.14 -1.38 -17.06
C GLU A 122 -1.54 -2.67 -17.62
N ARG A 123 -1.89 -3.03 -18.86
CA ARG A 123 -1.32 -4.22 -19.53
C ARG A 123 0.19 -4.11 -19.67
N GLY A 124 0.69 -2.96 -20.15
CA GLY A 124 2.11 -2.75 -20.33
C GLY A 124 2.93 -2.89 -19.05
N LEU A 125 2.40 -2.45 -17.90
CA LEU A 125 3.04 -2.63 -16.60
C LEU A 125 2.96 -4.09 -16.12
N ARG A 126 1.81 -4.73 -16.25
CA ARG A 126 1.62 -6.14 -15.87
C ARG A 126 2.55 -7.06 -16.66
N ASP A 127 2.64 -6.87 -17.97
CA ASP A 127 3.47 -7.68 -18.87
C ASP A 127 4.98 -7.49 -18.58
N ALA A 128 5.33 -6.35 -17.99
CA ALA A 128 6.69 -6.06 -17.48
C ALA A 128 6.94 -6.58 -16.03
N GLY A 129 5.97 -7.27 -15.42
CA GLY A 129 6.10 -7.83 -14.07
C GLY A 129 5.63 -6.91 -12.93
N PHE A 130 4.97 -5.79 -13.24
CA PHE A 130 4.49 -4.79 -12.27
C PHE A 130 2.95 -4.66 -12.32
N PRO A 131 2.18 -5.69 -11.89
CA PRO A 131 0.73 -5.64 -11.92
C PRO A 131 0.19 -4.58 -10.97
N MET A 132 -1.00 -4.06 -11.28
CA MET A 132 -1.74 -3.21 -10.36
C MET A 132 -2.51 -4.05 -9.35
N VAL A 133 -2.45 -3.64 -8.08
CA VAL A 133 -3.27 -4.20 -7.00
C VAL A 133 -4.73 -3.85 -7.26
N PRO A 134 -5.66 -4.83 -7.24
CA PRO A 134 -7.09 -4.53 -7.32
C PRO A 134 -7.53 -3.68 -6.12
N LEU A 135 -8.09 -2.50 -6.38
CA LEU A 135 -8.61 -1.59 -5.35
C LEU A 135 -10.15 -1.67 -5.34
N LEU A 136 -10.72 -2.02 -4.19
CA LEU A 136 -12.15 -2.23 -3.98
C LEU A 136 -12.66 -1.23 -2.94
N ALA A 137 -13.30 -0.16 -3.42
CA ALA A 137 -13.91 0.86 -2.57
C ALA A 137 -15.24 0.37 -1.96
N PRO A 138 -15.74 0.99 -0.88
CA PRO A 138 -17.07 0.69 -0.33
C PRO A 138 -18.20 0.90 -1.36
N THR A 139 -18.01 1.77 -2.33
CA THR A 139 -18.94 2.05 -3.43
C THR A 139 -18.84 1.09 -4.60
N THR A 140 -17.82 0.22 -4.65
CA THR A 140 -17.68 -0.79 -5.70
C THR A 140 -18.78 -1.84 -5.54
N THR A 141 -19.68 -1.99 -6.51
CA THR A 141 -20.72 -3.03 -6.48
C THR A 141 -20.12 -4.43 -6.53
N LEU A 142 -20.87 -5.46 -6.12
CA LEU A 142 -20.39 -6.83 -6.15
C LEU A 142 -20.09 -7.31 -7.57
N ASP A 143 -20.94 -6.97 -8.55
CA ASP A 143 -20.72 -7.30 -9.97
C ASP A 143 -19.42 -6.66 -10.47
N ARG A 144 -19.18 -5.39 -10.11
CA ARG A 144 -17.94 -4.70 -10.47
C ARG A 144 -16.73 -5.31 -9.77
N ALA A 145 -16.85 -5.68 -8.49
CA ALA A 145 -15.81 -6.37 -7.76
C ALA A 145 -15.48 -7.73 -8.39
N GLN A 146 -16.49 -8.50 -8.77
CA GLN A 146 -16.31 -9.77 -9.47
C GLN A 146 -15.56 -9.58 -10.80
N GLN A 147 -15.94 -8.60 -11.60
CA GLN A 147 -15.25 -8.27 -12.86
C GLN A 147 -13.77 -7.92 -12.62
N ILE A 148 -13.48 -7.02 -11.65
CA ILE A 148 -12.12 -6.61 -11.31
C ILE A 148 -11.26 -7.81 -10.88
N LEU A 149 -11.81 -8.67 -10.01
CA LEU A 149 -11.10 -9.84 -9.49
C LEU A 149 -10.88 -10.92 -10.57
N ALA A 150 -11.83 -11.08 -11.49
CA ALA A 150 -11.70 -12.02 -12.61
C ALA A 150 -10.62 -11.58 -13.62
N GLU A 151 -10.52 -10.30 -13.93
CA GLU A 151 -9.53 -9.76 -14.87
C GLU A 151 -8.15 -9.54 -14.25
N ARG A 152 -8.07 -9.50 -12.91
CA ARG A 152 -6.82 -9.44 -12.14
C ARG A 152 -6.77 -10.62 -11.15
N PRO A 153 -6.63 -11.87 -11.64
CA PRO A 153 -6.65 -13.06 -10.79
C PRO A 153 -5.45 -13.09 -9.85
N ASP A 154 -5.58 -13.84 -8.74
CA ASP A 154 -4.43 -14.14 -7.87
C ASP A 154 -3.39 -14.93 -8.68
N PRO A 155 -2.14 -14.44 -8.78
CA PRO A 155 -1.09 -15.16 -9.50
C PRO A 155 -0.62 -16.45 -8.79
N GLY A 156 -1.19 -16.77 -7.63
CA GLY A 156 -0.90 -17.96 -6.86
C GLY A 156 0.20 -17.80 -5.80
N ALA A 157 0.37 -18.84 -4.99
CA ALA A 157 1.22 -18.82 -3.80
C ALA A 157 2.72 -18.61 -4.08
N ALA A 158 3.17 -18.92 -5.29
CA ALA A 158 4.57 -18.73 -5.71
C ALA A 158 4.90 -17.27 -6.06
N ALA A 159 3.89 -16.44 -6.31
CA ALA A 159 4.11 -15.03 -6.61
C ALA A 159 4.44 -14.21 -5.36
N PRO A 160 5.13 -13.06 -5.51
CA PRO A 160 5.36 -12.12 -4.41
C PRO A 160 4.07 -11.76 -3.68
N PHE A 161 4.10 -11.66 -2.35
CA PHE A 161 2.92 -11.29 -1.56
C PHE A 161 2.28 -9.99 -2.05
N ALA A 162 3.10 -9.02 -2.43
CA ALA A 162 2.69 -7.73 -2.97
C ALA A 162 1.77 -7.82 -4.21
N GLN A 163 1.81 -8.94 -4.95
CA GLN A 163 0.97 -9.16 -6.16
C GLN A 163 -0.31 -9.94 -5.88
N ARG A 164 -0.44 -10.55 -4.70
CA ARG A 164 -1.45 -11.57 -4.44
C ARG A 164 -2.74 -11.06 -3.87
N PHE A 165 -2.76 -9.95 -3.15
CA PHE A 165 -3.94 -9.48 -2.46
C PHE A 165 -4.78 -8.49 -3.31
N ALA A 166 -6.05 -8.32 -2.91
CA ALA A 166 -6.87 -7.18 -3.31
C ALA A 166 -7.01 -6.22 -2.12
N TYR A 167 -6.94 -4.93 -2.39
CA TYR A 167 -7.03 -3.88 -1.39
C TYR A 167 -8.48 -3.47 -1.17
N VAL A 168 -8.95 -3.57 0.06
CA VAL A 168 -10.30 -3.18 0.48
C VAL A 168 -10.21 -1.89 1.27
N VAL A 169 -10.87 -0.85 0.78
CA VAL A 169 -10.97 0.44 1.48
C VAL A 169 -12.01 0.32 2.58
N ALA A 170 -11.60 0.51 3.84
CA ALA A 170 -12.47 0.34 5.00
C ALA A 170 -13.49 1.47 5.20
N ARG A 171 -13.23 2.68 4.71
CA ARG A 171 -14.09 3.87 4.89
C ARG A 171 -14.13 4.72 3.64
N LEU A 172 -15.26 5.41 3.44
CA LEU A 172 -15.34 6.55 2.53
C LEU A 172 -14.74 7.79 3.21
N GLY A 173 -13.93 8.53 2.49
CA GLY A 173 -13.28 9.77 2.95
C GLY A 173 -11.77 9.59 3.16
N VAL A 174 -11.12 10.69 3.58
CA VAL A 174 -9.67 10.76 3.75
C VAL A 174 -9.18 9.94 4.96
N THR A 175 -7.96 9.43 4.90
CA THR A 175 -7.31 8.70 5.99
C THR A 175 -7.16 9.59 7.23
N GLY A 176 -7.46 9.07 8.43
CA GLY A 176 -7.33 9.82 9.67
C GLY A 176 -7.43 8.94 10.92
N THR A 177 -6.96 9.46 12.05
CA THR A 177 -7.00 8.82 13.37
C THR A 177 -8.35 9.01 14.04
N GLY A 178 -9.44 8.44 13.49
CA GLY A 178 -10.76 8.48 14.12
C GLY A 178 -10.89 7.46 15.25
N GLN A 179 -11.34 7.90 16.44
CA GLN A 179 -11.65 6.99 17.55
C GLN A 179 -12.86 6.10 17.20
N GLY A 180 -12.75 4.78 17.46
CA GLY A 180 -13.86 3.85 17.43
C GLY A 180 -14.43 3.56 16.02
N THR A 181 -13.61 3.02 15.11
CA THR A 181 -14.10 2.60 13.81
C THR A 181 -15.07 1.41 13.99
N ASP A 182 -16.35 1.59 13.62
CA ASP A 182 -17.27 0.47 13.46
C ASP A 182 -16.80 -0.40 12.29
N LEU A 183 -16.34 -1.61 12.60
CA LEU A 183 -15.85 -2.57 11.60
C LEU A 183 -16.95 -3.52 11.08
N ALA A 184 -18.20 -3.39 11.52
CA ALA A 184 -19.28 -4.22 11.01
C ALA A 184 -19.50 -4.08 9.49
N PRO A 185 -19.45 -2.87 8.88
CA PRO A 185 -19.48 -2.71 7.43
C PRO A 185 -18.28 -3.38 6.73
N VAL A 186 -17.09 -3.29 7.34
CA VAL A 186 -15.87 -3.92 6.81
C VAL A 186 -15.99 -5.44 6.86
N ALA A 187 -16.46 -6.00 7.97
CA ALA A 187 -16.66 -7.43 8.14
C ALA A 187 -17.64 -7.99 7.09
N ARG A 188 -18.77 -7.30 6.88
CA ARG A 188 -19.72 -7.64 5.83
C ARG A 188 -19.06 -7.61 4.45
N ARG A 189 -18.33 -6.55 4.15
CA ARG A 189 -17.66 -6.40 2.85
C ARG A 189 -16.62 -7.48 2.60
N VAL A 190 -15.81 -7.82 3.60
CA VAL A 190 -14.84 -8.91 3.52
C VAL A 190 -15.54 -10.25 3.25
N ALA A 191 -16.66 -10.55 3.93
CA ALA A 191 -17.43 -11.77 3.71
C ALA A 191 -18.01 -11.83 2.29
N GLU A 192 -18.58 -10.73 1.77
CA GLU A 192 -19.09 -10.62 0.41
C GLU A 192 -17.99 -10.88 -0.63
N LEU A 193 -16.82 -10.26 -0.47
CA LEU A 193 -15.71 -10.40 -1.41
C LEU A 193 -15.09 -11.81 -1.38
N ARG A 194 -15.06 -12.46 -0.20
CA ARG A 194 -14.62 -13.86 -0.07
C ARG A 194 -15.55 -14.85 -0.77
N ALA A 195 -16.84 -14.54 -0.86
CA ALA A 195 -17.78 -15.36 -1.64
C ALA A 195 -17.52 -15.26 -3.17
N LEU A 196 -16.84 -14.18 -3.63
CA LEU A 196 -16.50 -13.99 -5.04
C LEU A 196 -15.10 -14.53 -5.40
N SER A 197 -14.16 -14.57 -4.45
CA SER A 197 -12.77 -14.93 -4.74
C SER A 197 -12.03 -15.39 -3.48
N GLU A 198 -11.15 -16.36 -3.62
CA GLU A 198 -10.22 -16.80 -2.58
C GLU A 198 -8.98 -15.90 -2.46
N ARG A 199 -8.87 -14.86 -3.30
CA ARG A 199 -7.76 -13.92 -3.28
C ARG A 199 -7.59 -13.31 -1.88
N PRO A 200 -6.37 -13.27 -1.30
CA PRO A 200 -6.11 -12.60 -0.04
C PRO A 200 -6.60 -11.16 -0.06
N LEU A 201 -7.15 -10.68 1.05
CA LEU A 201 -7.64 -9.31 1.17
C LEU A 201 -6.74 -8.53 2.14
N ALA A 202 -6.32 -7.33 1.74
CA ALA A 202 -5.74 -6.34 2.62
C ALA A 202 -6.78 -5.25 2.90
N VAL A 203 -6.92 -4.84 4.16
CA VAL A 203 -7.90 -3.82 4.58
C VAL A 203 -7.16 -2.63 5.11
N GLY A 204 -7.38 -1.49 4.49
CA GLY A 204 -6.74 -0.22 4.82
C GLY A 204 -7.70 0.94 4.96
N PHE A 205 -7.14 2.11 5.30
CA PHE A 205 -7.80 3.37 5.61
C PHE A 205 -8.43 3.41 7.02
N GLY A 206 -7.74 4.12 7.94
CA GLY A 206 -8.24 4.47 9.27
C GLY A 206 -8.02 3.43 10.36
N LEU A 207 -7.25 2.38 10.10
CA LEU A 207 -6.88 1.39 11.11
C LEU A 207 -5.61 1.84 11.84
N SER A 208 -5.68 2.06 13.15
CA SER A 208 -4.54 2.56 13.91
C SER A 208 -4.33 1.87 15.26
N ASP A 209 -5.41 1.38 15.88
CA ASP A 209 -5.36 0.80 17.20
C ASP A 209 -5.27 -0.75 17.16
N PRO A 210 -4.64 -1.38 18.17
CA PRO A 210 -4.44 -2.83 18.18
C PRO A 210 -5.73 -3.66 18.10
N ARG A 211 -6.87 -3.13 18.59
CA ARG A 211 -8.15 -3.85 18.56
C ARG A 211 -8.71 -3.92 17.16
N SER A 212 -8.72 -2.81 16.43
CA SER A 212 -9.17 -2.80 15.02
C SER A 212 -8.27 -3.67 14.14
N LEU A 213 -6.95 -3.68 14.38
CA LEU A 213 -6.03 -4.56 13.68
C LEU A 213 -6.32 -6.05 13.97
N ALA A 214 -6.56 -6.40 15.24
CA ALA A 214 -6.92 -7.76 15.64
C ALA A 214 -8.26 -8.20 15.01
N GLN A 215 -9.26 -7.32 14.97
CA GLN A 215 -10.52 -7.58 14.32
C GLN A 215 -10.37 -7.84 12.82
N VAL A 216 -9.59 -7.03 12.09
CA VAL A 216 -9.29 -7.29 10.67
C VAL A 216 -8.63 -8.65 10.48
N ARG A 217 -7.68 -9.01 11.35
CA ARG A 217 -7.03 -10.34 11.31
C ARG A 217 -8.03 -11.47 11.57
N SER A 218 -8.96 -11.31 12.51
CA SER A 218 -10.00 -12.32 12.79
C SER A 218 -10.93 -12.56 11.60
N LEU A 219 -11.09 -11.58 10.70
CA LEU A 219 -11.78 -11.74 9.43
C LEU A 219 -10.93 -12.49 8.38
N GLY A 220 -9.69 -12.87 8.73
CA GLY A 220 -8.72 -13.49 7.84
C GLY A 220 -8.07 -12.51 6.85
N ALA A 221 -8.26 -11.21 6.99
CA ALA A 221 -7.67 -10.19 6.13
C ALA A 221 -6.37 -9.63 6.74
N THR A 222 -5.53 -9.05 5.90
CA THR A 222 -4.29 -8.37 6.30
C THR A 222 -4.60 -6.91 6.62
N PRO A 223 -4.37 -6.43 7.86
CA PRO A 223 -4.54 -5.01 8.17
C PRO A 223 -3.41 -4.18 7.55
N VAL A 224 -3.76 -2.99 7.05
CA VAL A 224 -2.82 -1.98 6.56
C VAL A 224 -2.70 -0.86 7.59
N VAL A 225 -1.47 -0.49 7.96
CA VAL A 225 -1.18 0.59 8.92
C VAL A 225 -0.37 1.69 8.23
N GLY A 226 -1.02 2.83 8.02
CA GLY A 226 -0.42 4.01 7.38
C GLY A 226 -0.24 5.16 8.36
N SER A 227 -1.28 5.98 8.55
CA SER A 227 -1.20 7.26 9.28
C SER A 227 -0.56 7.15 10.68
N ALA A 228 -0.90 6.09 11.43
CA ALA A 228 -0.33 5.90 12.77
C ALA A 228 1.19 5.63 12.74
N LEU A 229 1.66 4.88 11.73
CA LEU A 229 3.08 4.60 11.56
C LEU A 229 3.83 5.84 11.08
N VAL A 230 3.30 6.52 10.06
CA VAL A 230 3.89 7.76 9.52
C VAL A 230 4.00 8.84 10.60
N GLN A 231 2.97 8.98 11.44
CA GLN A 231 3.01 9.93 12.56
C GLN A 231 4.09 9.55 13.59
N ALA A 232 4.15 8.27 14.00
CA ALA A 232 5.14 7.80 14.95
C ALA A 232 6.59 8.05 14.47
N LEU A 233 6.85 7.81 13.19
CA LEU A 233 8.16 8.11 12.59
C LEU A 233 8.45 9.62 12.54
N ALA A 234 7.44 10.44 12.27
CA ALA A 234 7.56 11.90 12.29
C ALA A 234 7.85 12.43 13.71
N ASP A 235 7.33 11.75 14.74
CA ASP A 235 7.58 12.04 16.16
C ASP A 235 8.94 11.50 16.65
N GLY A 236 9.74 10.90 15.75
CA GLY A 236 11.10 10.44 16.04
C GLY A 236 11.21 9.01 16.55
N GLN A 237 10.13 8.23 16.57
CA GLN A 237 10.19 6.81 16.93
C GLN A 237 10.91 6.00 15.85
N GLY A 238 11.59 4.92 16.25
CA GLY A 238 12.13 3.93 15.30
C GLY A 238 11.03 3.05 14.72
N LEU A 239 11.27 2.46 13.53
CA LEU A 239 10.29 1.61 12.85
C LEU A 239 9.83 0.43 13.73
N ARG A 240 10.74 -0.26 14.40
CA ARG A 240 10.44 -1.36 15.31
C ARG A 240 9.53 -0.91 16.47
N GLU A 241 9.83 0.22 17.10
CA GLU A 241 9.05 0.78 18.19
C GLU A 241 7.64 1.17 17.71
N ALA A 242 7.56 1.87 16.58
CA ALA A 242 6.29 2.30 15.98
C ALA A 242 5.39 1.13 15.57
N LEU A 243 5.96 -0.04 15.26
CA LEU A 243 5.23 -1.26 14.94
C LEU A 243 5.00 -2.17 16.16
N SER A 244 5.62 -1.90 17.32
CA SER A 244 5.43 -2.69 18.54
C SER A 244 3.94 -2.70 18.95
N GLY A 245 3.44 -3.85 19.42
CA GLY A 245 2.03 -4.05 19.76
C GLY A 245 1.07 -4.06 18.55
N ARG A 246 1.57 -3.83 17.32
CA ARG A 246 0.77 -3.95 16.09
C ARG A 246 1.07 -5.23 15.32
N MET A 247 2.27 -5.80 15.51
CA MET A 247 2.67 -7.10 14.95
C MET A 247 2.10 -8.25 15.80
N VAL A 248 1.73 -9.35 15.18
CA VAL A 248 1.28 -10.56 15.91
C VAL A 248 2.53 -11.30 16.40
N GLY A 249 2.65 -11.50 17.71
CA GLY A 249 3.71 -12.32 18.29
C GLY A 249 4.51 -11.70 19.42
N ASP A 250 4.16 -10.49 19.87
CA ASP A 250 4.74 -9.88 21.07
C ASP A 250 3.99 -10.32 22.34
N GLY A 251 3.88 -11.64 22.53
CA GLY A 251 3.27 -12.25 23.70
C GLY A 251 3.82 -13.64 23.93
#